data_325b046fae31dfec9209322effdecebd
#
_entry.id   325b046fae31dfec9209322effdecebd
#
_cell.length_a   1.000
_cell.length_b   1.000
_cell.length_c   1.000
_cell.angle_alpha   90.00
_cell.angle_beta   90.00
_cell.angle_gamma   90.00
#
_symmetry.space_group_name_H-M   'P 1'
#
loop_
_entity.id
_entity.type
_entity.pdbx_description
1 polymer ?
#
loop_
_entity_poly.entity_id
_entity_poly.type
_entity_poly.pdbx_seq_one_letter_code
_entity_poly.pdbx_strand_id
1 'polypeptide(L)'
;SLKMNWEMTILGCGTSTGVPLLFCDCAVCRSPNPKNHRLRTSAWLRAETPRGPRSILIDTATDLRAQALANRIPCIDAILFTHPHADHVSGIDEIRSFNFAQKQRIPAFGNAWTTDELRARFPYIFLPADKIEGGGIPQIDLHTFSADSESILVADAPIVPISLSHGSQECVGFRFGSVAYATDCSYI
;
A
#
# COMPACT_ATOMS: atom_id res chain seq x y z
N SER A 1 -7.87 -18.54 20.80
CA SER A 1 -7.79 -17.64 19.62
C SER A 1 -7.49 -18.50 18.39
N LEU A 2 -8.34 -18.45 17.39
CA LEU A 2 -8.07 -19.07 16.09
C LEU A 2 -6.79 -18.43 15.53
N LYS A 3 -5.78 -19.26 15.32
CA LYS A 3 -4.50 -18.82 14.77
C LYS A 3 -4.75 -18.42 13.30
N MET A 4 -4.77 -17.12 13.02
CA MET A 4 -4.92 -16.63 11.64
C MET A 4 -3.67 -17.01 10.84
N ASN A 5 -3.90 -17.50 9.64
CA ASN A 5 -2.82 -17.78 8.70
C ASN A 5 -2.57 -16.53 7.84
N TRP A 6 -1.30 -16.13 7.74
CA TRP A 6 -0.87 -14.94 7.01
C TRP A 6 0.14 -15.32 5.95
N GLU A 7 -0.01 -14.74 4.78
CA GLU A 7 0.96 -14.85 3.70
C GLU A 7 1.26 -13.45 3.16
N MET A 8 2.54 -13.10 3.08
CA MET A 8 3.00 -11.82 2.55
C MET A 8 3.85 -12.03 1.30
N THR A 9 3.52 -11.30 0.24
CA THR A 9 4.31 -11.21 -0.97
C THR A 9 4.90 -9.81 -1.07
N ILE A 10 6.22 -9.69 -1.13
CA ILE A 10 6.88 -8.42 -1.42
C ILE A 10 6.72 -8.12 -2.91
N LEU A 11 6.01 -7.05 -3.23
CA LEU A 11 5.74 -6.64 -4.62
C LEU A 11 6.87 -5.79 -5.21
N GLY A 12 7.58 -5.10 -4.35
CA GLY A 12 8.75 -4.30 -4.68
C GLY A 12 9.53 -3.93 -3.42
N CYS A 13 10.83 -3.78 -3.56
CA CYS A 13 11.75 -3.41 -2.48
C CYS A 13 12.83 -2.43 -2.95
N GLY A 14 12.58 -1.72 -4.04
CA GLY A 14 13.44 -0.66 -4.55
C GLY A 14 13.25 0.64 -3.79
N THR A 15 14.21 1.54 -3.91
CA THR A 15 14.10 2.91 -3.43
C THR A 15 13.08 3.70 -4.25
N SER A 16 12.89 4.97 -3.92
CA SER A 16 11.96 5.88 -4.61
C SER A 16 12.15 5.95 -6.14
N THR A 17 13.36 5.68 -6.62
CA THR A 17 13.72 5.67 -8.04
C THR A 17 13.64 4.30 -8.70
N GLY A 18 13.51 3.24 -7.91
CA GLY A 18 13.62 1.85 -8.38
C GLY A 18 15.04 1.47 -8.82
N VAL A 19 15.21 0.23 -9.29
CA VAL A 19 16.44 -0.26 -9.90
C VAL A 19 16.07 -1.00 -11.19
N PRO A 20 16.65 -0.68 -12.35
CA PRO A 20 17.70 0.32 -12.60
C PRO A 20 17.20 1.77 -12.41
N LEU A 21 18.11 2.63 -12.00
CA LEU A 21 17.87 4.06 -11.93
C LEU A 21 18.10 4.68 -13.32
N LEU A 22 17.27 5.64 -13.70
CA LEU A 22 17.42 6.39 -14.95
C LEU A 22 18.81 7.05 -15.00
N PHE A 23 19.48 6.91 -16.14
CA PHE A 23 20.81 7.45 -16.41
C PHE A 23 21.96 6.90 -15.53
N CYS A 24 21.72 5.82 -14.80
CA CYS A 24 22.75 5.16 -14.00
C CYS A 24 23.42 4.02 -14.79
N ASP A 25 24.73 4.10 -14.95
CA ASP A 25 25.55 3.12 -15.67
C ASP A 25 26.34 2.18 -14.75
N CYS A 26 26.00 2.11 -13.47
CA CYS A 26 26.68 1.19 -12.55
C CYS A 26 26.40 -0.27 -12.90
N ALA A 27 27.25 -1.16 -12.40
CA ALA A 27 27.17 -2.60 -12.68
C ALA A 27 25.82 -3.22 -12.31
N VAL A 28 25.14 -2.71 -11.27
CA VAL A 28 23.82 -3.20 -10.85
C VAL A 28 22.74 -2.74 -11.81
N CYS A 29 22.70 -1.44 -12.17
CA CYS A 29 21.69 -0.90 -13.08
C CYS A 29 21.84 -1.44 -14.51
N ARG A 30 23.03 -1.81 -14.93
CA ARG A 30 23.32 -2.42 -16.25
C ARG A 30 23.23 -3.94 -16.24
N SER A 31 22.98 -4.55 -15.10
CA SER A 31 22.92 -6.00 -14.97
C SER A 31 21.75 -6.61 -15.76
N PRO A 32 21.97 -7.66 -16.55
CA PRO A 32 20.88 -8.42 -17.17
C PRO A 32 20.15 -9.34 -16.19
N ASN A 33 20.65 -9.47 -14.95
CA ASN A 33 20.03 -10.33 -13.95
C ASN A 33 18.73 -9.70 -13.44
N PRO A 34 17.56 -10.34 -13.63
CA PRO A 34 16.28 -9.79 -13.18
C PRO A 34 16.19 -9.58 -11.66
N LYS A 35 17.01 -10.26 -10.88
CA LYS A 35 17.09 -10.04 -9.42
C LYS A 35 17.67 -8.68 -9.03
N ASN A 36 18.34 -8.00 -9.96
CA ASN A 36 18.81 -6.63 -9.77
C ASN A 36 17.76 -5.58 -10.16
N HIS A 37 16.63 -5.98 -10.74
CA HIS A 37 15.53 -5.07 -11.02
C HIS A 37 14.60 -5.02 -9.82
N ARG A 38 14.36 -3.82 -9.28
CA ARG A 38 13.56 -3.61 -8.08
C ARG A 38 12.54 -2.51 -8.33
N LEU A 39 11.28 -2.91 -8.32
CA LEU A 39 10.14 -1.99 -8.34
C LEU A 39 10.05 -1.26 -6.99
N ARG A 40 9.35 -0.11 -6.97
CA ARG A 40 9.12 0.65 -5.74
C ARG A 40 8.41 -0.17 -4.69
N THR A 41 8.64 0.19 -3.44
CA THR A 41 8.24 -0.58 -2.27
C THR A 41 6.74 -0.75 -2.15
N SER A 42 6.28 -1.97 -2.05
CA SER A 42 4.92 -2.36 -1.72
C SER A 42 4.86 -3.84 -1.33
N ALA A 43 3.80 -4.23 -0.65
CA ALA A 43 3.56 -5.63 -0.28
C ALA A 43 2.08 -6.00 -0.42
N TRP A 44 1.83 -7.26 -0.68
CA TRP A 44 0.50 -7.85 -0.73
C TRP A 44 0.36 -8.88 0.39
N LEU A 45 -0.58 -8.64 1.26
CA LEU A 45 -0.86 -9.46 2.44
C LEU A 45 -2.16 -10.22 2.21
N ARG A 46 -2.11 -11.53 2.41
CA ARG A 46 -3.27 -12.42 2.42
C ARG A 46 -3.49 -12.95 3.82
N ALA A 47 -4.73 -12.91 4.27
CA ALA A 47 -5.12 -13.39 5.59
C ALA A 47 -6.29 -14.36 5.49
N GLU A 48 -6.22 -15.49 6.18
CA GLU A 48 -7.37 -16.36 6.41
C GLU A 48 -8.12 -15.88 7.65
N THR A 49 -9.28 -15.26 7.43
CA THR A 49 -10.13 -14.78 8.52
C THR A 49 -11.31 -15.71 8.78
N PRO A 50 -12.02 -15.57 9.91
CA PRO A 50 -13.25 -16.32 10.15
C PRO A 50 -14.35 -16.08 9.12
N ARG A 51 -14.25 -14.96 8.37
CA ARG A 51 -15.20 -14.60 7.30
C ARG A 51 -14.66 -14.93 5.90
N GLY A 52 -13.59 -15.70 5.81
CA GLY A 52 -12.95 -16.09 4.56
C GLY A 52 -11.65 -15.35 4.29
N PRO A 53 -11.02 -15.62 3.13
CA PRO A 53 -9.75 -15.02 2.77
C PRO A 53 -9.89 -13.50 2.54
N ARG A 54 -8.85 -12.77 2.91
CA ARG A 54 -8.73 -11.33 2.71
C ARG A 54 -7.44 -10.97 1.99
N SER A 55 -7.54 -9.96 1.15
CA SER A 55 -6.46 -9.43 0.31
C SER A 55 -6.22 -7.98 0.68
N ILE A 56 -5.06 -7.68 1.27
CA ILE A 56 -4.71 -6.36 1.79
C ILE A 56 -3.45 -5.89 1.06
N LEU A 57 -3.53 -4.69 0.48
CA LEU A 57 -2.37 -4.05 -0.16
C LEU A 57 -1.70 -3.11 0.84
N ILE A 58 -0.37 -3.16 0.92
CA ILE A 58 0.42 -2.17 1.66
C ILE A 58 1.08 -1.24 0.65
N ASP A 59 0.68 0.00 0.68
CA ASP A 59 1.02 1.09 -0.24
C ASP A 59 0.56 0.86 -1.70
N THR A 60 0.22 1.94 -2.36
CA THR A 60 -0.08 1.98 -3.80
C THR A 60 1.13 2.54 -4.55
N ALA A 61 2.18 1.72 -4.65
CA ALA A 61 3.44 2.14 -5.26
C ALA A 61 3.26 2.64 -6.69
N THR A 62 4.19 3.45 -7.16
CA THR A 62 4.22 3.92 -8.56
C THR A 62 4.10 2.77 -9.55
N ASP A 63 4.64 1.60 -9.22
CA ASP A 63 4.64 0.40 -10.08
C ASP A 63 3.43 -0.52 -9.85
N LEU A 64 2.39 -0.09 -9.15
CA LEU A 64 1.28 -0.95 -8.73
C LEU A 64 0.68 -1.76 -9.88
N ARG A 65 0.49 -1.17 -11.07
CA ARG A 65 -0.04 -1.89 -12.22
C ARG A 65 0.84 -3.10 -12.59
N ALA A 66 2.15 -2.89 -12.72
CA ALA A 66 3.09 -3.96 -13.05
C ALA A 66 3.13 -5.03 -11.94
N GLN A 67 3.13 -4.61 -10.69
CA GLN A 67 3.12 -5.48 -9.52
C GLN A 67 1.87 -6.35 -9.46
N ALA A 68 0.70 -5.75 -9.68
CA ALA A 68 -0.58 -6.46 -9.65
C ALA A 68 -0.69 -7.49 -10.80
N LEU A 69 -0.26 -7.13 -12.00
CA LEU A 69 -0.25 -8.03 -13.16
C LEU A 69 0.70 -9.21 -12.97
N ALA A 70 1.94 -8.95 -12.52
CA ALA A 70 2.95 -9.98 -12.31
C ALA A 70 2.52 -11.01 -11.25
N ASN A 71 1.83 -10.56 -10.21
CA ASN A 71 1.38 -11.41 -9.11
C ASN A 71 -0.08 -11.88 -9.25
N ARG A 72 -0.76 -11.48 -10.32
CA ARG A 72 -2.17 -11.82 -10.59
C ARG A 72 -3.06 -11.54 -9.38
N ILE A 73 -2.90 -10.36 -8.77
CA ILE A 73 -3.71 -9.96 -7.60
C ILE A 73 -5.18 -9.96 -7.99
N PRO A 74 -6.03 -10.84 -7.41
CA PRO A 74 -7.39 -11.01 -7.88
C PRO A 74 -8.36 -9.95 -7.36
N CYS A 75 -8.08 -9.41 -6.17
CA CYS A 75 -8.91 -8.41 -5.50
C CYS A 75 -8.08 -7.67 -4.45
N ILE A 76 -8.62 -6.55 -3.99
CA ILE A 76 -8.08 -5.79 -2.84
C ILE A 76 -9.26 -5.46 -1.92
N ASP A 77 -9.24 -6.01 -0.71
CA ASP A 77 -10.28 -5.78 0.30
C ASP A 77 -9.99 -4.54 1.16
N ALA A 78 -8.72 -4.18 1.30
CA ALA A 78 -8.30 -2.97 2.02
C ALA A 78 -6.89 -2.54 1.59
N ILE A 79 -6.57 -1.27 1.86
CA ILE A 79 -5.25 -0.68 1.63
C ILE A 79 -4.73 -0.14 2.96
N LEU A 80 -3.47 -0.42 3.27
CA LEU A 80 -2.72 0.17 4.36
C LEU A 80 -1.66 1.10 3.78
N PHE A 81 -1.62 2.35 4.22
CA PHE A 81 -0.56 3.28 3.83
C PHE A 81 0.46 3.46 4.94
N THR A 82 1.73 3.29 4.60
CA THR A 82 2.85 3.50 5.52
C THR A 82 3.15 4.99 5.70
N HIS A 83 3.19 5.74 4.62
CA HIS A 83 3.43 7.18 4.58
C HIS A 83 3.13 7.75 3.18
N PRO A 84 3.06 9.10 3.01
CA PRO A 84 2.55 9.69 1.77
C PRO A 84 3.62 10.04 0.74
N HIS A 85 4.85 9.51 0.81
CA HIS A 85 5.84 9.78 -0.23
C HIS A 85 5.40 9.24 -1.59
N ALA A 86 5.85 9.90 -2.66
CA ALA A 86 5.33 9.67 -4.00
C ALA A 86 5.46 8.22 -4.47
N ASP A 87 6.56 7.56 -4.17
CA ASP A 87 6.81 6.18 -4.54
C ASP A 87 5.89 5.17 -3.82
N HIS A 88 5.25 5.59 -2.73
CA HIS A 88 4.29 4.78 -1.96
C HIS A 88 2.82 5.06 -2.30
N VAL A 89 2.51 6.19 -2.96
CA VAL A 89 1.11 6.58 -3.20
C VAL A 89 0.78 6.86 -4.67
N SER A 90 1.76 7.06 -5.55
CA SER A 90 1.51 7.51 -6.92
C SER A 90 0.79 6.50 -7.82
N GLY A 91 0.69 5.25 -7.43
CA GLY A 91 -0.10 4.23 -8.13
C GLY A 91 -1.57 4.18 -7.72
N ILE A 92 -2.04 5.13 -6.92
CA ILE A 92 -3.40 5.10 -6.34
C ILE A 92 -4.51 5.04 -7.41
N ASP A 93 -4.29 5.60 -8.59
CA ASP A 93 -5.26 5.57 -9.68
C ASP A 93 -5.53 4.16 -10.22
N GLU A 94 -4.61 3.23 -10.05
CA GLU A 94 -4.81 1.83 -10.47
C GLU A 94 -5.89 1.11 -9.65
N ILE A 95 -6.23 1.63 -8.48
CA ILE A 95 -7.29 1.09 -7.61
C ILE A 95 -8.66 1.09 -8.30
N ARG A 96 -8.91 2.01 -9.23
CA ARG A 96 -10.15 2.06 -10.01
C ARG A 96 -10.44 0.75 -10.75
N SER A 97 -9.41 0.04 -11.21
CA SER A 97 -9.58 -1.24 -11.90
C SER A 97 -10.13 -2.32 -10.95
N PHE A 98 -9.68 -2.33 -9.70
CA PHE A 98 -10.20 -3.21 -8.67
C PHE A 98 -11.63 -2.82 -8.26
N ASN A 99 -11.91 -1.52 -8.08
CA ASN A 99 -13.28 -1.05 -7.83
C ASN A 99 -14.25 -1.51 -8.92
N PHE A 100 -13.84 -1.39 -10.19
CA PHE A 100 -14.65 -1.81 -11.33
C PHE A 100 -14.93 -3.32 -11.32
N ALA A 101 -13.88 -4.13 -11.10
CA ALA A 101 -14.00 -5.58 -11.08
C ALA A 101 -14.82 -6.09 -9.87
N GLN A 102 -14.60 -5.50 -8.70
CA GLN A 102 -15.23 -5.88 -7.45
C GLN A 102 -16.62 -5.23 -7.22
N LYS A 103 -16.93 -4.17 -7.98
CA LYS A 103 -18.14 -3.35 -7.85
C LYS A 103 -18.35 -2.80 -6.43
N GLN A 104 -17.27 -2.41 -5.79
CA GLN A 104 -17.29 -1.88 -4.41
C GLN A 104 -16.20 -0.84 -4.20
N ARG A 105 -16.43 0.01 -3.21
CA ARG A 105 -15.42 0.91 -2.66
C ARG A 105 -14.41 0.11 -1.85
N ILE A 106 -13.17 0.59 -1.77
CA ILE A 106 -12.11 -0.08 -1.03
C ILE A 106 -11.71 0.80 0.15
N PRO A 107 -11.80 0.31 1.39
CA PRO A 107 -11.33 1.03 2.55
C PRO A 107 -9.80 1.14 2.54
N ALA A 108 -9.30 2.32 2.89
CA ALA A 108 -7.87 2.58 3.02
C ALA A 108 -7.59 3.25 4.37
N PHE A 109 -6.44 2.93 4.95
CA PHE A 109 -6.08 3.33 6.30
C PHE A 109 -4.70 3.98 6.30
N GLY A 110 -4.56 5.09 7.00
CA GLY A 110 -3.31 5.81 7.20
C GLY A 110 -3.32 6.63 8.49
N ASN A 111 -2.15 7.08 8.95
CA ASN A 111 -2.08 8.07 10.00
C ASN A 111 -2.56 9.45 9.48
N ALA A 112 -2.69 10.44 10.38
CA ALA A 112 -3.21 11.77 10.03
C ALA A 112 -2.38 12.44 8.92
N TRP A 113 -1.05 12.40 9.01
CA TRP A 113 -0.18 12.95 7.98
C TRP A 113 -0.48 12.34 6.60
N THR A 114 -0.55 11.02 6.53
CA THR A 114 -0.80 10.32 5.26
C THR A 114 -2.18 10.63 4.69
N THR A 115 -3.22 10.60 5.51
CA THR A 115 -4.58 10.84 5.04
C THR A 115 -4.81 12.28 4.59
N ASP A 116 -4.18 13.25 5.25
CA ASP A 116 -4.25 14.67 4.86
C ASP A 116 -3.52 14.92 3.53
N GLU A 117 -2.32 14.34 3.37
CA GLU A 117 -1.56 14.43 2.13
C GLU A 117 -2.27 13.76 0.94
N LEU A 118 -2.91 12.61 1.15
CA LEU A 118 -3.69 11.94 0.11
C LEU A 118 -4.86 12.81 -0.36
N ARG A 119 -5.59 13.43 0.59
CA ARG A 119 -6.69 14.35 0.24
C ARG A 119 -6.19 15.59 -0.50
N ALA A 120 -5.03 16.11 -0.11
CA ALA A 120 -4.44 17.29 -0.74
C ALA A 120 -3.92 17.00 -2.16
N ARG A 121 -3.28 15.86 -2.38
CA ARG A 121 -2.65 15.51 -3.67
C ARG A 121 -3.62 14.90 -4.67
N PHE A 122 -4.62 14.15 -4.19
CA PHE A 122 -5.59 13.44 -5.02
C PHE A 122 -7.03 13.87 -4.71
N PRO A 123 -7.34 15.19 -4.71
CA PRO A 123 -8.65 15.69 -4.28
C PRO A 123 -9.80 15.10 -5.10
N TYR A 124 -9.58 14.77 -6.38
CA TYR A 124 -10.59 14.19 -7.27
C TYR A 124 -11.12 12.83 -6.79
N ILE A 125 -10.32 12.05 -6.05
CA ILE A 125 -10.75 10.75 -5.49
C ILE A 125 -11.82 10.94 -4.40
N PHE A 126 -11.76 12.06 -3.69
CA PHE A 126 -12.59 12.36 -2.53
C PHE A 126 -13.69 13.39 -2.82
N LEU A 127 -13.91 13.71 -4.10
CA LEU A 127 -15.01 14.57 -4.51
C LEU A 127 -16.37 13.85 -4.37
N PRO A 128 -17.46 14.61 -4.14
CA PRO A 128 -18.80 14.08 -4.28
C PRO A 128 -19.05 13.49 -5.67
N ALA A 129 -19.83 12.41 -5.72
CA ALA A 129 -20.07 11.65 -6.96
C ALA A 129 -20.66 12.50 -8.11
N ASP A 130 -21.41 13.55 -7.80
CA ASP A 130 -22.01 14.47 -8.76
C ASP A 130 -21.00 15.41 -9.46
N LYS A 131 -19.76 15.43 -8.98
CA LYS A 131 -18.66 16.24 -9.56
C LYS A 131 -17.63 15.43 -10.33
N ILE A 132 -17.91 14.15 -10.59
CA ILE A 132 -16.99 13.25 -11.28
C ILE A 132 -17.26 13.33 -12.78
N GLU A 133 -16.27 13.79 -13.54
CA GLU A 133 -16.26 13.77 -15.00
C GLU A 133 -15.27 12.73 -15.52
N GLY A 134 -15.66 12.00 -16.58
CA GLY A 134 -14.76 11.09 -17.29
C GLY A 134 -14.86 9.61 -16.92
N GLY A 135 -13.85 8.83 -17.28
CA GLY A 135 -13.82 7.36 -17.30
C GLY A 135 -13.70 6.64 -15.95
N GLY A 136 -14.16 7.26 -14.89
CA GLY A 136 -14.12 6.70 -13.54
C GLY A 136 -12.83 7.04 -12.79
N ILE A 137 -12.97 7.23 -11.51
CA ILE A 137 -11.90 7.51 -10.55
C ILE A 137 -11.83 6.39 -9.52
N PRO A 138 -10.70 6.24 -8.80
CA PRO A 138 -10.65 5.35 -7.65
C PRO A 138 -11.74 5.67 -6.64
N GLN A 139 -12.37 4.64 -6.11
CA GLN A 139 -13.39 4.76 -5.06
C GLN A 139 -12.82 4.20 -3.76
N ILE A 140 -12.34 5.11 -2.93
CA ILE A 140 -11.62 4.80 -1.70
C ILE A 140 -12.35 5.43 -0.52
N ASP A 141 -12.57 4.65 0.54
CA ASP A 141 -13.04 5.12 1.84
C ASP A 141 -11.83 5.27 2.76
N LEU A 142 -11.39 6.51 2.95
CA LEU A 142 -10.16 6.81 3.67
C LEU A 142 -10.42 6.99 5.16
N HIS A 143 -9.79 6.15 5.97
CA HIS A 143 -9.85 6.12 7.42
C HIS A 143 -8.52 6.55 8.03
N THR A 144 -8.60 7.42 9.04
CA THR A 144 -7.43 7.84 9.82
C THR A 144 -7.36 7.04 11.11
N PHE A 145 -6.18 6.53 11.46
CA PHE A 145 -5.90 5.90 12.75
C PHE A 145 -4.74 6.60 13.48
N SER A 146 -4.65 6.40 14.79
CA SER A 146 -3.47 6.77 15.55
C SER A 146 -2.42 5.66 15.49
N ALA A 147 -1.15 6.02 15.27
CA ALA A 147 -0.05 5.06 15.28
C ALA A 147 0.16 4.41 16.66
N ASP A 148 -0.38 5.03 17.72
CA ASP A 148 -0.38 4.47 19.09
C ASP A 148 -1.54 3.51 19.36
N SER A 149 -2.37 3.21 18.35
CA SER A 149 -3.48 2.26 18.50
C SER A 149 -2.94 0.87 18.82
N GLU A 150 -3.51 0.21 19.82
CA GLU A 150 -3.14 -1.18 20.16
C GLU A 150 -3.41 -2.14 19.00
N SER A 151 -4.50 -1.91 18.27
CA SER A 151 -4.88 -2.69 17.09
C SER A 151 -5.96 -1.94 16.31
N ILE A 152 -5.94 -2.12 14.99
CA ILE A 152 -6.99 -1.70 14.07
C ILE A 152 -7.56 -2.92 13.36
N LEU A 153 -8.85 -2.92 13.08
CA LEU A 153 -9.49 -3.99 12.32
C LEU A 153 -9.54 -3.60 10.83
N VAL A 154 -8.82 -4.34 10.00
CA VAL A 154 -8.70 -4.11 8.57
C VAL A 154 -9.17 -5.34 7.82
N ALA A 155 -10.26 -5.22 7.06
CA ALA A 155 -10.86 -6.36 6.34
C ALA A 155 -11.01 -7.61 7.24
N ASP A 156 -11.60 -7.46 8.42
CA ASP A 156 -11.78 -8.52 9.44
C ASP A 156 -10.47 -9.07 10.06
N ALA A 157 -9.33 -8.49 9.75
CA ALA A 157 -8.03 -8.90 10.25
C ALA A 157 -7.48 -7.89 11.28
N PRO A 158 -7.07 -8.31 12.47
CA PRO A 158 -6.44 -7.41 13.44
C PRO A 158 -5.00 -7.11 13.03
N ILE A 159 -4.70 -5.83 12.89
CA ILE A 159 -3.38 -5.31 12.51
C ILE A 159 -2.95 -4.29 13.56
N VAL A 160 -1.69 -4.37 13.98
CA VAL A 160 -1.11 -3.42 14.93
C VAL A 160 -0.26 -2.43 14.17
N PRO A 161 -0.61 -1.13 14.17
CA PRO A 161 0.27 -0.09 13.64
C PRO A 161 1.50 0.06 14.54
N ILE A 162 2.64 0.38 13.93
CA ILE A 162 3.92 0.60 14.62
C ILE A 162 4.42 1.96 14.18
N SER A 163 4.58 2.88 15.12
CA SER A 163 5.20 4.17 14.85
C SER A 163 6.68 4.01 14.53
N LEU A 164 7.12 4.56 13.41
CA LEU A 164 8.49 4.50 12.92
C LEU A 164 8.97 5.91 12.58
N SER A 165 10.22 6.22 12.91
CA SER A 165 10.81 7.51 12.57
C SER A 165 11.29 7.54 11.12
N HIS A 166 10.91 8.57 10.37
CA HIS A 166 11.33 8.83 8.99
C HIS A 166 11.70 10.31 8.83
N GLY A 167 12.96 10.62 9.10
CA GLY A 167 13.41 12.01 9.20
C GLY A 167 12.72 12.74 10.34
N SER A 168 12.05 13.86 10.02
CA SER A 168 11.23 14.65 10.96
C SER A 168 9.78 14.21 11.05
N GLN A 169 9.39 13.19 10.30
CA GLN A 169 8.01 12.69 10.20
C GLN A 169 7.91 11.28 10.78
N GLU A 170 6.69 10.88 11.06
CA GLU A 170 6.35 9.55 11.50
C GLU A 170 5.73 8.75 10.35
N CYS A 171 6.38 7.67 9.92
CA CYS A 171 5.76 6.66 9.09
C CYS A 171 5.22 5.50 9.92
N VAL A 172 4.45 4.62 9.31
CA VAL A 172 3.80 3.52 10.01
C VAL A 172 4.24 2.19 9.43
N GLY A 173 4.78 1.33 10.28
CA GLY A 173 4.88 -0.10 10.02
C GLY A 173 3.63 -0.83 10.50
N PHE A 174 3.49 -2.08 10.12
CA PHE A 174 2.32 -2.89 10.48
C PHE A 174 2.76 -4.27 10.97
N ARG A 175 2.23 -4.69 12.11
CA ARG A 175 2.39 -6.05 12.61
C ARG A 175 1.08 -6.83 12.45
N PHE A 176 1.19 -8.01 11.89
CA PHE A 176 0.10 -8.96 11.70
C PHE A 176 0.57 -10.35 12.17
N GLY A 177 -0.05 -10.83 13.22
CA GLY A 177 0.41 -12.04 13.90
C GLY A 177 1.85 -11.90 14.43
N SER A 178 2.74 -12.77 14.00
CA SER A 178 4.16 -12.79 14.39
C SER A 178 5.08 -12.07 13.38
N VAL A 179 4.53 -11.45 12.35
CA VAL A 179 5.28 -10.77 11.28
C VAL A 179 5.05 -9.28 11.35
N ALA A 180 6.11 -8.49 11.15
CA ALA A 180 6.02 -7.05 10.99
C ALA A 180 6.59 -6.62 9.64
N TYR A 181 5.92 -5.64 9.02
CA TYR A 181 6.39 -4.95 7.83
C TYR A 181 6.77 -3.53 8.21
N ALA A 182 8.02 -3.18 8.00
CA ALA A 182 8.55 -1.84 8.23
C ALA A 182 9.36 -1.41 7.00
N THR A 183 9.16 -0.18 6.54
CA THR A 183 9.84 0.40 5.39
C THR A 183 10.16 1.86 5.66
N ASP A 184 11.18 2.39 5.00
CA ASP A 184 11.59 3.80 5.01
C ASP A 184 11.80 4.38 6.42
N CYS A 185 12.18 3.55 7.36
CA CYS A 185 12.46 4.00 8.72
C CYS A 185 13.95 4.25 8.94
N SER A 186 14.25 5.35 9.61
CA SER A 186 15.61 5.66 10.11
C SER A 186 15.83 5.12 11.53
N TYR A 187 14.73 4.88 12.27
CA TYR A 187 14.74 4.35 13.63
C TYR A 187 13.39 3.71 13.98
N ILE A 188 13.43 2.68 14.83
CA ILE A 188 12.27 1.93 15.35
C ILE A 188 12.23 2.10 16.86
#